data_2c65fd278ae594f866bc6efc97cdc5e1
#
_entry.id   2c65fd278ae594f866bc6efc97cdc5e1
#
_cell.length_a   1.000
_cell.length_b   1.000
_cell.length_c   1.000
_cell.angle_alpha   90.00
_cell.angle_beta   90.00
_cell.angle_gamma   90.00
#
_symmetry.space_group_name_H-M   'P 1'
#
loop_
_entity.id
_entity.type
_entity.pdbx_description
1 polymer ?
#
loop_
_entity_poly.entity_id
_entity_poly.type
_entity_poly.pdbx_seq_one_letter_code
_entity_poly.pdbx_strand_id
1 'polypeptide(L)'
;MDIHSIALNETLLENELVILNNNEKTLLFKKENVLIEMTELQRRFMLCLLSGIYKKNDIIRAVWFCNHETISDNNYYQMIFQCRALLSRHGIPGEVIKTIPRFGVMLSFQACERANTREQCLAPAAN
;
A
#
# COMPACT_ATOMS: atom_id res chain seq x y z
N MET A 1 -5.85 15.70 -9.87
CA MET A 1 -5.35 16.32 -8.63
C MET A 1 -3.97 15.76 -8.30
N ASP A 2 -3.06 16.65 -7.98
CA ASP A 2 -1.69 16.27 -7.64
C ASP A 2 -1.64 15.60 -6.26
N ILE A 3 -0.79 14.60 -6.11
CA ILE A 3 -0.60 13.90 -4.85
C ILE A 3 -0.12 14.85 -3.73
N HIS A 4 0.66 15.86 -4.08
CA HIS A 4 1.13 16.85 -3.12
C HIS A 4 -0.01 17.71 -2.57
N SER A 5 -0.98 18.05 -3.40
CA SER A 5 -2.16 18.78 -2.96
C SER A 5 -2.95 17.94 -1.95
N ILE A 6 -3.08 16.64 -2.20
CA ILE A 6 -3.75 15.72 -1.27
C ILE A 6 -2.99 15.68 0.06
N ALA A 7 -1.66 15.52 0.00
CA ALA A 7 -0.83 15.42 1.19
C ALA A 7 -0.84 16.69 2.04
N LEU A 8 -0.94 17.85 1.42
CA LEU A 8 -0.98 19.12 2.12
C LEU A 8 -2.31 19.39 2.79
N ASN A 9 -3.40 18.91 2.21
CA ASN A 9 -4.74 19.25 2.66
C ASN A 9 -5.37 18.19 3.55
N GLU A 10 -4.84 16.98 3.56
CA GLU A 10 -5.47 15.87 4.28
C GLU A 10 -4.51 15.17 5.21
N THR A 11 -4.85 15.17 6.49
CA THR A 11 -4.15 14.37 7.50
C THR A 11 -4.47 12.90 7.33
N LEU A 12 -5.72 12.59 7.02
CA LEU A 12 -6.20 11.22 6.83
C LEU A 12 -6.67 11.02 5.41
N LEU A 13 -6.30 9.89 4.83
CA LEU A 13 -6.84 9.43 3.55
C LEU A 13 -7.47 8.07 3.80
N GLU A 14 -8.76 7.97 3.54
CA GLU A 14 -9.54 6.81 3.93
C GLU A 14 -10.36 6.26 2.77
N ASN A 15 -10.43 4.93 2.68
CA ASN A 15 -11.44 4.26 1.88
C ASN A 15 -12.19 3.29 2.78
N GLU A 16 -12.96 2.37 2.20
CA GLU A 16 -13.77 1.41 2.97
C GLU A 16 -12.92 0.45 3.80
N LEU A 17 -11.67 0.22 3.41
CA LEU A 17 -10.85 -0.85 3.96
C LEU A 17 -9.67 -0.36 4.79
N VAL A 18 -9.11 0.81 4.48
CA VAL A 18 -7.93 1.31 5.16
C VAL A 18 -8.03 2.80 5.48
N ILE A 19 -7.28 3.23 6.50
CA ILE A 19 -7.07 4.64 6.82
C ILE A 19 -5.55 4.90 6.83
N LEU A 20 -5.12 5.83 5.98
CA LEU A 20 -3.74 6.30 5.96
C LEU A 20 -3.67 7.60 6.77
N ASN A 21 -2.85 7.62 7.83
CA ASN A 21 -2.57 8.83 8.59
C ASN A 21 -1.25 9.40 8.13
N ASN A 22 -1.28 10.54 7.43
CA ASN A 22 -0.10 11.16 6.85
C ASN A 22 0.85 11.73 7.92
N ASN A 23 0.31 12.22 9.03
CA ASN A 23 1.14 12.81 10.08
C ASN A 23 1.88 11.73 10.87
N GLU A 24 1.20 10.66 11.21
CA GLU A 24 1.79 9.58 12.00
C GLU A 24 2.45 8.51 11.17
N LYS A 25 2.28 8.56 9.85
CA LYS A 25 2.83 7.58 8.92
C LYS A 25 2.36 6.17 9.23
N THR A 26 1.06 6.04 9.49
CA THR A 26 0.43 4.76 9.81
C THR A 26 -0.62 4.39 8.79
N LEU A 27 -0.83 3.09 8.64
CA LEU A 27 -1.87 2.53 7.79
C LEU A 27 -2.69 1.57 8.65
N LEU A 28 -3.97 1.86 8.80
CA LEU A 28 -4.89 1.01 9.56
C LEU A 28 -5.74 0.20 8.60
N PHE A 29 -5.68 -1.12 8.73
CA PHE A 29 -6.60 -2.04 8.06
C PHE A 29 -7.79 -2.22 8.98
N LYS A 30 -8.93 -1.59 8.63
CA LYS A 30 -10.09 -1.48 9.52
C LYS A 30 -10.67 -2.82 9.92
N LYS A 31 -10.91 -3.69 8.95
CA LYS A 31 -11.56 -4.97 9.15
C LYS A 31 -10.69 -5.90 10.00
N GLU A 32 -9.41 -5.91 9.72
CA GLU A 32 -8.45 -6.73 10.45
C GLU A 32 -8.03 -6.10 11.78
N ASN A 33 -8.32 -4.80 11.96
CA ASN A 33 -7.90 -4.01 13.11
C ASN A 33 -6.38 -4.06 13.31
N VAL A 34 -5.65 -3.88 12.22
CA VAL A 34 -4.17 -3.92 12.20
C VAL A 34 -3.64 -2.55 11.85
N LEU A 35 -2.83 -2.00 12.75
CA LEU A 35 -2.15 -0.72 12.55
C LEU A 35 -0.70 -0.96 12.19
N ILE A 36 -0.25 -0.41 11.07
CA ILE A 36 1.11 -0.60 10.55
C ILE A 36 1.81 0.74 10.50
N GLU A 37 2.96 0.85 11.19
CA GLU A 37 3.81 2.02 11.10
C GLU A 37 4.71 1.91 9.87
N MET A 38 4.90 3.04 9.18
CA MET A 38 5.64 3.08 7.92
C MET A 38 6.75 4.10 7.96
N THR A 39 7.78 3.88 7.14
CA THR A 39 8.77 4.91 6.87
C THR A 39 8.16 5.98 5.96
N GLU A 40 8.88 7.08 5.78
CA GLU A 40 8.41 8.16 4.91
C GLU A 40 8.24 7.69 3.46
N LEU A 41 9.18 6.91 2.95
CA LEU A 41 9.08 6.38 1.58
C LEU A 41 7.89 5.43 1.43
N GLN A 42 7.66 4.58 2.42
CA GLN A 42 6.52 3.65 2.41
C GLN A 42 5.20 4.43 2.47
N ARG A 43 5.14 5.49 3.27
CA ARG A 43 3.96 6.35 3.33
C ARG A 43 3.66 6.98 1.97
N ARG A 44 4.68 7.54 1.32
CA ARG A 44 4.51 8.15 -0.01
C ARG A 44 4.04 7.14 -1.04
N PHE A 45 4.58 5.93 -0.98
CA PHE A 45 4.17 4.86 -1.87
C PHE A 45 2.70 4.46 -1.65
N MET A 46 2.30 4.25 -0.39
CA MET A 46 0.92 3.90 -0.08
C MET A 46 -0.04 5.04 -0.44
N LEU A 47 0.39 6.28 -0.23
CA LEU A 47 -0.41 7.44 -0.64
C LEU A 47 -0.64 7.46 -2.14
N CYS A 48 0.39 7.14 -2.93
CA CYS A 48 0.26 6.99 -4.39
C CYS A 48 -0.84 6.01 -4.74
N LEU A 49 -0.76 4.80 -4.18
CA LEU A 49 -1.70 3.74 -4.52
C LEU A 49 -3.12 4.07 -4.09
N LEU A 50 -3.29 4.68 -2.91
CA LEU A 50 -4.61 5.09 -2.44
C LEU A 50 -5.17 6.27 -3.25
N SER A 51 -4.31 7.03 -3.90
CA SER A 51 -4.72 8.17 -4.75
C SER A 51 -4.91 7.79 -6.20
N GLY A 52 -4.74 6.52 -6.56
CA GLY A 52 -4.92 6.06 -7.93
C GLY A 52 -3.71 6.23 -8.83
N ILE A 53 -2.55 6.46 -8.25
CA ILE A 53 -1.29 6.57 -9.01
C ILE A 53 -0.66 5.19 -9.05
N TYR A 54 -0.76 4.52 -10.20
CA TYR A 54 -0.35 3.12 -10.36
C TYR A 54 0.83 2.92 -11.30
N LYS A 55 1.06 3.87 -12.21
CA LYS A 55 2.11 3.74 -13.22
C LYS A 55 3.49 3.90 -12.58
N LYS A 56 4.41 3.00 -12.92
CA LYS A 56 5.76 2.94 -12.32
C LYS A 56 6.46 4.29 -12.31
N ASN A 57 6.54 4.97 -13.46
CA ASN A 57 7.26 6.24 -13.54
C ASN A 57 6.60 7.34 -12.72
N ASP A 58 5.28 7.34 -12.65
CA ASP A 58 4.53 8.32 -11.85
C ASP A 58 4.74 8.07 -10.36
N ILE A 59 4.79 6.79 -9.96
CA ILE A 59 5.10 6.42 -8.58
C ILE A 59 6.51 6.87 -8.21
N ILE A 60 7.49 6.62 -9.07
CA ILE A 60 8.87 7.02 -8.82
C ILE A 60 8.97 8.53 -8.65
N ARG A 61 8.32 9.30 -9.50
CA ARG A 61 8.31 10.76 -9.40
C ARG A 61 7.68 11.26 -8.11
N ALA A 62 6.60 10.63 -7.68
CA ALA A 62 5.90 11.04 -6.47
C ALA A 62 6.65 10.66 -5.21
N VAL A 63 7.24 9.45 -5.17
CA VAL A 63 7.94 8.95 -3.98
C VAL A 63 9.30 9.63 -3.83
N TRP A 64 10.05 9.77 -4.91
CA TRP A 64 11.39 10.38 -4.91
C TRP A 64 11.39 11.70 -5.67
N PHE A 65 10.45 12.58 -5.36
CA PHE A 65 10.20 13.79 -6.14
C PHE A 65 11.42 14.72 -6.26
N CYS A 66 12.37 14.67 -5.30
CA CYS A 66 13.57 15.50 -5.35
C CYS A 66 14.68 14.91 -6.21
N ASN A 67 14.71 13.59 -6.35
CA ASN A 67 15.81 12.89 -7.03
C ASN A 67 15.34 11.72 -7.88
N HIS A 68 14.12 11.78 -8.41
CA HIS A 68 13.54 10.67 -9.18
C HIS A 68 14.40 10.27 -10.39
N GLU A 69 15.14 11.21 -10.97
CA GLU A 69 15.98 10.95 -12.15
C GLU A 69 17.15 10.01 -11.84
N THR A 70 17.56 9.94 -10.58
CA THR A 70 18.69 9.10 -10.16
C THR A 70 18.25 7.76 -9.59
N ILE A 71 16.93 7.54 -9.47
CA ILE A 71 16.40 6.31 -8.89
C ILE A 71 16.39 5.21 -9.94
N SER A 72 17.01 4.08 -9.60
CA SER A 72 17.05 2.91 -10.47
C SER A 72 15.78 2.07 -10.32
N ASP A 73 15.55 1.19 -11.29
CA ASP A 73 14.47 0.21 -11.20
C ASP A 73 14.61 -0.66 -9.96
N ASN A 74 15.86 -0.97 -9.58
CA ASN A 74 16.12 -1.78 -8.40
C ASN A 74 15.61 -1.11 -7.12
N ASN A 75 15.79 0.21 -6.99
CA ASN A 75 15.25 0.96 -5.86
C ASN A 75 13.73 0.84 -5.77
N TYR A 76 13.07 0.94 -6.92
CA TYR A 76 11.62 0.81 -7.03
C TYR A 76 11.15 -0.58 -6.60
N TYR A 77 11.78 -1.63 -7.13
CA TYR A 77 11.40 -3.00 -6.79
C TYR A 77 11.71 -3.35 -5.35
N GLN A 78 12.81 -2.84 -4.80
CA GLN A 78 13.13 -3.03 -3.37
C GLN A 78 12.08 -2.39 -2.47
N MET A 79 11.61 -1.19 -2.82
CA MET A 79 10.57 -0.53 -2.05
C MET A 79 9.29 -1.38 -2.03
N ILE A 80 8.88 -1.90 -3.18
CA ILE A 80 7.70 -2.76 -3.27
C ILE A 80 7.89 -4.02 -2.42
N PHE A 81 9.05 -4.65 -2.52
CA PHE A 81 9.37 -5.85 -1.74
C PHE A 81 9.28 -5.56 -0.24
N GLN A 82 9.85 -4.45 0.20
CA GLN A 82 9.83 -4.06 1.61
C GLN A 82 8.42 -3.77 2.10
N CYS A 83 7.60 -3.13 1.27
CA CYS A 83 6.19 -2.87 1.63
C CYS A 83 5.40 -4.17 1.74
N ARG A 84 5.59 -5.10 0.82
CA ARG A 84 4.94 -6.41 0.91
C ARG A 84 5.37 -7.17 2.16
N ALA A 85 6.66 -7.14 2.48
CA ALA A 85 7.18 -7.79 3.67
C ALA A 85 6.61 -7.15 4.94
N LEU A 86 6.47 -5.83 4.94
CA LEU A 86 5.88 -5.09 6.06
C LEU A 86 4.44 -5.54 6.31
N LEU A 87 3.63 -5.62 5.25
CA LEU A 87 2.26 -6.11 5.36
C LEU A 87 2.22 -7.53 5.91
N SER A 88 3.05 -8.41 5.35
CA SER A 88 3.09 -9.82 5.76
C SER A 88 3.45 -10.00 7.23
N ARG A 89 4.37 -9.18 7.73
CA ARG A 89 4.75 -9.24 9.15
C ARG A 89 3.59 -8.90 10.08
N HIS A 90 2.63 -8.15 9.60
CA HIS A 90 1.44 -7.77 10.38
C HIS A 90 0.22 -8.61 10.04
N GLY A 91 0.40 -9.71 9.32
CA GLY A 91 -0.69 -10.62 8.99
C GLY A 91 -1.55 -10.19 7.81
N ILE A 92 -1.13 -9.19 7.07
CA ILE A 92 -1.82 -8.75 5.86
C ILE A 92 -1.12 -9.36 4.64
N PRO A 93 -1.85 -10.01 3.72
CA PRO A 93 -1.22 -10.63 2.55
C PRO A 93 -0.46 -9.59 1.70
N GLY A 94 0.77 -9.94 1.32
CA GLY A 94 1.58 -9.06 0.47
C GLY A 94 0.97 -8.82 -0.90
N GLU A 95 0.11 -9.74 -1.37
CA GLU A 95 -0.59 -9.61 -2.65
C GLU A 95 -1.57 -8.45 -2.69
N VAL A 96 -1.83 -7.80 -1.56
CA VAL A 96 -2.58 -6.53 -1.53
C VAL A 96 -1.89 -5.50 -2.43
N ILE A 97 -0.56 -5.54 -2.50
CA ILE A 97 0.20 -4.75 -3.47
C ILE A 97 0.37 -5.63 -4.72
N LYS A 98 -0.50 -5.43 -5.69
CA LYS A 98 -0.58 -6.26 -6.87
C LYS A 98 0.21 -5.65 -8.02
N THR A 99 1.08 -6.44 -8.64
CA THR A 99 1.81 -6.03 -9.84
C THR A 99 0.88 -6.02 -11.06
N ILE A 100 0.94 -4.94 -11.82
CA ILE A 100 0.31 -4.85 -13.14
C ILE A 100 1.45 -4.97 -14.15
N PRO A 101 1.57 -6.11 -14.86
CA PRO A 101 2.72 -6.35 -15.74
C PRO A 101 2.94 -5.20 -16.73
N ARG A 102 4.19 -4.74 -16.84
CA ARG A 102 4.61 -3.69 -17.77
C ARG A 102 3.97 -2.32 -17.53
N PHE A 103 3.29 -2.14 -16.40
CA PHE A 103 2.64 -0.87 -16.09
C PHE A 103 3.07 -0.33 -14.75
N GLY A 104 2.84 -1.07 -13.68
CA GLY A 104 3.13 -0.63 -12.32
C GLY A 104 2.53 -1.55 -11.28
N VAL A 105 1.95 -0.95 -10.24
CA VAL A 105 1.32 -1.69 -9.14
C VAL A 105 0.04 -0.99 -8.71
N MET A 106 -0.84 -1.74 -8.08
CA MET A 106 -2.08 -1.21 -7.52
C MET A 106 -2.39 -1.91 -6.21
N LEU A 107 -3.34 -1.36 -5.46
CA LEU A 107 -3.87 -2.05 -4.29
C LEU A 107 -5.03 -2.95 -4.72
N SER A 108 -4.98 -4.19 -4.26
CA SER A 108 -6.04 -5.16 -4.48
C SER A 108 -6.35 -5.84 -3.16
N PHE A 109 -7.55 -5.63 -2.66
CA PHE A 109 -7.95 -6.20 -1.38
C PHE A 109 -8.62 -7.57 -1.51
N GLN A 110 -8.65 -8.12 -2.71
CA GLN A 110 -9.17 -9.47 -2.96
C GLN A 110 -8.41 -10.53 -2.17
N ALA A 111 -7.10 -10.34 -1.97
CA ALA A 111 -6.29 -11.26 -1.20
C ALA A 111 -6.76 -11.32 0.26
N CYS A 112 -7.13 -10.17 0.86
CA CYS A 112 -7.69 -10.12 2.21
C CYS A 112 -9.05 -10.79 2.26
N GLU A 113 -9.91 -10.51 1.30
CA GLU A 113 -11.24 -11.11 1.22
C GLU A 113 -11.16 -12.62 1.07
N ARG A 114 -10.27 -13.10 0.19
CA ARG A 114 -10.08 -14.53 0.00
C ARG A 114 -9.56 -15.21 1.25
N ALA A 115 -8.64 -14.58 1.98
CA ALA A 115 -8.12 -15.12 3.23
C ALA A 115 -9.23 -15.21 4.28
N ASN A 116 -10.03 -14.15 4.43
CA ASN A 116 -11.15 -14.14 5.36
C ASN A 116 -12.20 -15.19 5.00
N THR A 117 -12.54 -15.28 3.71
CA THR A 117 -13.50 -16.28 3.23
C THR A 117 -12.97 -17.69 3.47
N ARG A 118 -11.68 -17.91 3.20
CA ARG A 118 -11.08 -19.21 3.41
C ARG A 118 -11.12 -19.61 4.88
N GLU A 119 -10.81 -18.68 5.79
CA GLU A 119 -10.89 -18.94 7.22
C GLU A 119 -12.31 -19.30 7.64
N GLN A 120 -13.29 -18.55 7.13
CA GLN A 120 -14.70 -18.81 7.42
C GLN A 120 -15.13 -20.18 6.91
N CYS A 121 -14.65 -20.57 5.74
CA CYS A 121 -14.97 -21.87 5.16
C CYS A 121 -14.27 -23.01 5.89
N LEU A 122 -13.04 -22.80 6.32
CA LEU A 122 -12.25 -23.83 6.98
C LEU A 122 -12.67 -24.05 8.42
N ALA A 123 -13.10 -23.00 9.13
CA ALA A 123 -13.50 -23.12 10.52
C ALA A 123 -14.64 -24.12 10.73
N PRO A 124 -15.74 -24.07 9.96
CA PRO A 124 -16.76 -25.11 10.06
C PRO A 124 -16.28 -26.49 9.64
N ALA A 125 -15.40 -26.57 8.64
CA ALA A 125 -14.89 -27.85 8.15
C ALA A 125 -13.93 -28.50 9.13
N ALA A 126 -13.20 -27.70 9.89
CA ALA A 126 -12.26 -28.18 10.88
C ALA A 126 -12.96 -28.71 12.13
N ASN A 127 -14.19 -28.30 12.30
CA ASN A 127 -15.01 -28.71 13.43
C ASN A 127 -15.81 -29.97 13.08
#